data_0e7d44fb583d686639a1d6b3299f4dc0
#
_entry.id   0e7d44fb583d686639a1d6b3299f4dc0
#
_cell.length_a   1.000
_cell.length_b   1.000
_cell.length_c   1.000
_cell.angle_alpha   90.00
_cell.angle_beta   90.00
_cell.angle_gamma   90.00
#
_symmetry.space_group_name_H-M   'P 1'
#
loop_
_entity.id
_entity.type
_entity.pdbx_description
1 polymer ?
#
loop_
_entity_poly.entity_id
_entity_poly.type
_entity_poly.pdbx_seq_one_letter_code
_entity_poly.pdbx_strand_id
1 'polypeptide(L)'
;SQDGSLQSLRFKPDGTKMYALGSSADEVSEYALSTPWSPSTAVFTDNFDVTSEDAAPTGLYIREDGLKFWITGNANDTIYQYSMTSAWDITTSSYDNVSLFIGSGNSIDGFSSQISPAGLYFKYDGSVLYLIGSTGDFIYQFNLSTSWDITTASYSGNSTGRIDLNPPDAAPSDIHINSSGTLVYFVGAGLDNFYIYKLSTPWDIVTGTELDRIDLGTSITPTSIYVSPDEENFYAGSSGDDIIRRFIRPSPLTNSEYYVYKINRNRIFFMI
;
A
#
# COMPACT_ATOMS: atom_id res chain seq x y z
N SER A 1 -5.78 12.18 -17.80
CA SER A 1 -4.90 12.95 -16.91
C SER A 1 -4.62 12.07 -15.72
N GLN A 2 -3.39 11.88 -15.40
CA GLN A 2 -3.02 11.14 -14.21
C GLN A 2 -3.31 12.02 -13.00
N ASP A 3 -3.74 11.38 -11.93
CA ASP A 3 -4.04 12.05 -10.68
C ASP A 3 -2.77 12.70 -10.09
N GLY A 4 -2.91 13.94 -9.62
CA GLY A 4 -1.78 14.75 -9.10
C GLY A 4 -1.54 14.58 -7.59
N SER A 5 -2.16 13.59 -6.93
CA SER A 5 -1.96 13.30 -5.50
C SER A 5 -1.81 11.79 -5.32
N LEU A 6 -0.59 11.30 -5.52
CA LEU A 6 -0.28 9.88 -5.38
C LEU A 6 -0.51 9.40 -3.94
N GLN A 7 -1.39 8.41 -3.77
CA GLN A 7 -1.72 7.81 -2.48
C GLN A 7 -1.18 6.39 -2.33
N SER A 8 -1.26 5.57 -3.37
CA SER A 8 -0.76 4.20 -3.31
C SER A 8 -0.18 3.74 -4.64
N LEU A 9 0.77 2.81 -4.58
CA LEU A 9 1.50 2.28 -5.73
C LEU A 9 1.56 0.76 -5.64
N ARG A 10 1.25 0.08 -6.76
CA ARG A 10 1.41 -1.37 -6.88
C ARG A 10 2.01 -1.72 -8.23
N PHE A 11 2.72 -2.85 -8.29
CA PHE A 11 3.22 -3.40 -9.53
C PHE A 11 2.62 -4.79 -9.77
N LYS A 12 2.47 -5.14 -11.03
CA LYS A 12 2.28 -6.53 -11.43
C LYS A 12 3.52 -7.34 -11.01
N PRO A 13 3.39 -8.60 -10.57
CA PRO A 13 4.51 -9.40 -10.06
C PRO A 13 5.69 -9.58 -11.03
N ASP A 14 5.48 -9.44 -12.34
CA ASP A 14 6.54 -9.49 -13.35
C ASP A 14 7.16 -8.11 -13.67
N GLY A 15 6.69 -7.04 -13.02
CA GLY A 15 7.19 -5.68 -13.19
C GLY A 15 6.82 -5.00 -14.50
N THR A 16 5.98 -5.62 -15.35
CA THR A 16 5.63 -5.08 -16.68
C THR A 16 4.52 -4.02 -16.62
N LYS A 17 3.77 -3.96 -15.52
CA LYS A 17 2.73 -2.96 -15.26
C LYS A 17 2.89 -2.32 -13.89
N MET A 18 2.45 -1.08 -13.76
CA MET A 18 2.38 -0.32 -12.54
C MET A 18 0.99 0.30 -12.42
N TYR A 19 0.48 0.34 -11.20
CA TYR A 19 -0.81 0.94 -10.85
C TYR A 19 -0.59 2.01 -9.80
N ALA A 20 -1.19 3.17 -10.00
CA ALA A 20 -1.13 4.30 -9.08
C ALA A 20 -2.55 4.71 -8.69
N LEU A 21 -2.83 4.74 -7.39
CA LEU A 21 -4.06 5.31 -6.85
C LEU A 21 -3.79 6.77 -6.52
N GLY A 22 -4.63 7.66 -6.98
CA GLY A 22 -4.59 9.07 -6.66
C GLY A 22 -5.89 9.57 -6.05
N SER A 23 -5.81 10.65 -5.26
CA SER A 23 -6.96 11.25 -4.57
C SER A 23 -7.38 12.61 -5.11
N SER A 24 -6.83 13.07 -6.25
CA SER A 24 -7.31 14.30 -6.90
C SER A 24 -8.38 14.05 -7.96
N ALA A 25 -8.35 12.88 -8.60
CA ALA A 25 -9.35 12.41 -9.54
C ALA A 25 -10.03 11.12 -9.05
N ASP A 26 -9.63 10.60 -7.89
CA ASP A 26 -10.17 9.39 -7.26
C ASP A 26 -10.16 8.20 -8.22
N GLU A 27 -9.00 7.92 -8.82
CA GLU A 27 -8.85 6.89 -9.83
C GLU A 27 -7.64 5.99 -9.60
N VAL A 28 -7.74 4.74 -10.08
CA VAL A 28 -6.61 3.81 -10.23
C VAL A 28 -6.10 3.91 -11.66
N SER A 29 -4.94 4.51 -11.84
CA SER A 29 -4.27 4.64 -13.14
C SER A 29 -3.38 3.44 -13.43
N GLU A 30 -3.45 2.89 -14.66
CA GLU A 30 -2.59 1.80 -15.15
C GLU A 30 -1.49 2.34 -16.06
N TYR A 31 -0.28 1.80 -15.92
CA TYR A 31 0.89 2.11 -16.73
C TYR A 31 1.55 0.83 -17.24
N ALA A 32 1.90 0.79 -18.51
CA ALA A 32 2.78 -0.23 -19.08
C ALA A 32 4.25 0.20 -18.93
N LEU A 33 5.12 -0.73 -18.52
CA LEU A 33 6.55 -0.51 -18.40
C LEU A 33 7.30 -1.28 -19.48
N SER A 34 8.03 -0.58 -20.36
CA SER A 34 8.84 -1.24 -21.42
C SER A 34 10.08 -1.92 -20.84
N THR A 35 10.55 -1.50 -19.66
CA THR A 35 11.57 -2.20 -18.88
C THR A 35 10.94 -2.57 -17.55
N PRO A 36 10.82 -3.88 -17.22
CA PRO A 36 10.25 -4.30 -15.94
C PRO A 36 10.90 -3.59 -14.75
N TRP A 37 10.08 -3.23 -13.75
CA TRP A 37 10.52 -2.58 -12.53
C TRP A 37 11.16 -1.20 -12.71
N SER A 38 11.02 -0.58 -13.89
CA SER A 38 11.58 0.75 -14.16
C SER A 38 10.47 1.78 -14.37
N PRO A 39 10.07 2.55 -13.35
CA PRO A 39 9.05 3.60 -13.49
C PRO A 39 9.42 4.67 -14.54
N SER A 40 10.71 4.86 -14.84
CA SER A 40 11.15 5.78 -15.89
C SER A 40 10.67 5.40 -17.31
N THR A 41 10.24 4.15 -17.50
CA THR A 41 9.73 3.64 -18.79
C THR A 41 8.21 3.52 -18.81
N ALA A 42 7.53 4.02 -17.78
CA ALA A 42 6.09 3.92 -17.65
C ALA A 42 5.37 4.79 -18.69
N VAL A 43 4.41 4.19 -19.36
CA VAL A 43 3.49 4.85 -20.29
C VAL A 43 2.08 4.60 -19.78
N PHE A 44 1.32 5.68 -19.56
CA PHE A 44 -0.09 5.58 -19.17
C PHE A 44 -0.87 4.81 -20.22
N THR A 45 -1.69 3.87 -19.78
CA THR A 45 -2.54 3.05 -20.65
C THR A 45 -4.01 3.33 -20.43
N ASP A 46 -4.47 3.32 -19.18
CA ASP A 46 -5.88 3.53 -18.84
C ASP A 46 -6.07 3.85 -17.35
N ASN A 47 -7.31 4.09 -16.92
CA ASN A 47 -7.69 4.31 -15.54
C ASN A 47 -9.06 3.70 -15.21
N PHE A 48 -9.36 3.60 -13.91
CA PHE A 48 -10.66 3.20 -13.38
C PHE A 48 -11.05 4.16 -12.25
N ASP A 49 -12.24 4.78 -12.39
CA ASP A 49 -12.81 5.75 -11.44
C ASP A 49 -13.42 5.03 -10.24
N VAL A 50 -13.06 5.44 -9.02
CA VAL A 50 -13.57 4.92 -7.75
C VAL A 50 -14.31 5.96 -6.91
N THR A 51 -14.56 7.16 -7.46
CA THR A 51 -15.21 8.30 -6.80
C THR A 51 -16.57 7.93 -6.22
N SER A 52 -17.32 7.03 -6.90
CA SER A 52 -18.66 6.64 -6.44
C SER A 52 -18.64 5.88 -5.10
N GLU A 53 -17.55 5.20 -4.78
CA GLU A 53 -17.41 4.47 -3.52
C GLU A 53 -16.73 5.34 -2.47
N ASP A 54 -15.65 6.05 -2.81
CA ASP A 54 -14.98 6.96 -1.89
C ASP A 54 -14.31 8.14 -2.63
N ALA A 55 -14.51 9.35 -2.12
CA ALA A 55 -13.95 10.60 -2.66
C ALA A 55 -12.60 10.98 -2.03
N ALA A 56 -11.99 10.11 -1.25
CA ALA A 56 -10.65 10.26 -0.68
C ALA A 56 -9.97 8.89 -0.56
N PRO A 57 -9.74 8.18 -1.69
CA PRO A 57 -9.09 6.87 -1.64
C PRO A 57 -7.62 7.01 -1.20
N THR A 58 -7.14 6.08 -0.37
CA THR A 58 -5.82 6.17 0.27
C THR A 58 -4.92 4.97 0.00
N GLY A 59 -5.44 3.75 0.10
CA GLY A 59 -4.66 2.52 -0.07
C GLY A 59 -5.16 1.67 -1.22
N LEU A 60 -4.27 0.95 -1.88
CA LEU A 60 -4.56 0.02 -2.96
C LEU A 60 -3.86 -1.31 -2.69
N TYR A 61 -4.55 -2.43 -2.84
CA TYR A 61 -3.95 -3.76 -2.94
C TYR A 61 -4.54 -4.49 -4.14
N ILE A 62 -3.70 -5.08 -4.96
CA ILE A 62 -4.11 -5.92 -6.10
C ILE A 62 -3.66 -7.35 -5.80
N ARG A 63 -4.58 -8.31 -5.89
CA ARG A 63 -4.27 -9.74 -5.69
C ARG A 63 -3.31 -10.23 -6.76
N GLU A 64 -2.42 -11.15 -6.40
CA GLU A 64 -1.34 -11.60 -7.28
C GLU A 64 -1.79 -12.25 -8.59
N ASP A 65 -3.04 -12.72 -8.69
CA ASP A 65 -3.62 -13.23 -9.94
C ASP A 65 -4.16 -12.10 -10.85
N GLY A 66 -4.23 -10.87 -10.35
CA GLY A 66 -4.70 -9.70 -11.08
C GLY A 66 -6.20 -9.70 -11.36
N LEU A 67 -7.00 -10.50 -10.63
CA LEU A 67 -8.44 -10.59 -10.86
C LEU A 67 -9.27 -9.85 -9.80
N LYS A 68 -8.64 -9.40 -8.71
CA LYS A 68 -9.29 -8.61 -7.66
C LYS A 68 -8.36 -7.51 -7.14
N PHE A 69 -8.97 -6.41 -6.71
CA PHE A 69 -8.29 -5.39 -5.94
C PHE A 69 -9.19 -4.80 -4.86
N TRP A 70 -8.57 -4.17 -3.89
CA TRP A 70 -9.23 -3.45 -2.81
C TRP A 70 -8.63 -2.06 -2.69
N ILE A 71 -9.48 -1.09 -2.36
CA ILE A 71 -9.06 0.24 -1.93
C ILE A 71 -9.50 0.50 -0.50
N THR A 72 -8.74 1.31 0.21
CA THR A 72 -9.22 1.98 1.43
C THR A 72 -9.65 3.39 1.09
N GLY A 73 -10.74 3.84 1.70
CA GLY A 73 -11.25 5.19 1.55
C GLY A 73 -11.34 5.90 2.90
N ASN A 74 -10.77 7.10 2.99
CA ASN A 74 -10.73 7.90 4.21
C ASN A 74 -11.94 8.83 4.35
N ALA A 75 -12.72 9.05 3.28
CA ALA A 75 -13.96 9.81 3.35
C ALA A 75 -15.04 9.05 4.11
N ASN A 76 -15.08 7.72 3.98
CA ASN A 76 -16.09 6.86 4.57
C ASN A 76 -15.51 5.83 5.55
N ASP A 77 -14.20 5.87 5.87
CA ASP A 77 -13.52 4.89 6.71
C ASP A 77 -13.86 3.43 6.30
N THR A 78 -13.74 3.12 5.01
CA THR A 78 -14.26 1.87 4.44
C THR A 78 -13.26 1.23 3.48
N ILE A 79 -13.24 -0.11 3.45
CA ILE A 79 -12.53 -0.89 2.44
C ILE A 79 -13.55 -1.33 1.39
N TYR A 80 -13.23 -1.16 0.11
CA TYR A 80 -14.06 -1.53 -1.03
C TYR A 80 -13.37 -2.59 -1.88
N GLN A 81 -14.16 -3.56 -2.38
CA GLN A 81 -13.66 -4.67 -3.19
C GLN A 81 -14.13 -4.57 -4.63
N TYR A 82 -13.20 -4.82 -5.55
CA TYR A 82 -13.44 -4.80 -6.99
C TYR A 82 -12.94 -6.09 -7.64
N SER A 83 -13.59 -6.50 -8.73
CA SER A 83 -13.17 -7.61 -9.59
C SER A 83 -12.79 -7.11 -10.97
N MET A 84 -11.78 -7.73 -11.58
CA MET A 84 -11.41 -7.59 -12.98
C MET A 84 -11.78 -8.87 -13.75
N THR A 85 -12.42 -8.75 -14.90
CA THR A 85 -12.75 -9.91 -15.75
C THR A 85 -11.58 -10.39 -16.59
N SER A 86 -10.59 -9.53 -16.80
CA SER A 86 -9.30 -9.83 -17.43
C SER A 86 -8.17 -9.49 -16.46
N ALA A 87 -7.30 -10.45 -16.19
CA ALA A 87 -6.23 -10.30 -15.21
C ALA A 87 -5.30 -9.11 -15.55
N TRP A 88 -5.07 -8.22 -14.55
CA TRP A 88 -4.19 -7.07 -14.69
C TRP A 88 -4.63 -6.07 -15.78
N ASP A 89 -5.92 -5.98 -16.04
CA ASP A 89 -6.53 -5.03 -16.99
C ASP A 89 -7.57 -4.20 -16.24
N ILE A 90 -7.15 -3.00 -15.82
CA ILE A 90 -7.98 -2.11 -14.98
C ILE A 90 -9.26 -1.67 -15.66
N THR A 91 -9.30 -1.68 -17.02
CA THR A 91 -10.48 -1.30 -17.80
C THR A 91 -11.65 -2.27 -17.64
N THR A 92 -11.36 -3.50 -17.20
CA THR A 92 -12.35 -4.56 -16.99
C THR A 92 -12.88 -4.64 -15.57
N SER A 93 -12.58 -3.61 -14.77
CA SER A 93 -12.94 -3.54 -13.35
C SER A 93 -14.42 -3.25 -13.12
N SER A 94 -14.95 -3.80 -12.04
CA SER A 94 -16.28 -3.46 -11.51
C SER A 94 -16.29 -3.58 -9.99
N TYR A 95 -17.06 -2.72 -9.33
CA TYR A 95 -17.31 -2.83 -7.90
C TYR A 95 -18.15 -4.07 -7.59
N ASP A 96 -17.71 -4.90 -6.64
CA ASP A 96 -18.37 -6.16 -6.27
C ASP A 96 -19.60 -5.96 -5.38
N ASN A 97 -19.93 -4.73 -4.96
CA ASN A 97 -20.88 -4.39 -3.90
C ASN A 97 -20.50 -5.06 -2.56
N VAL A 98 -19.21 -5.21 -2.31
CA VAL A 98 -18.63 -5.75 -1.08
C VAL A 98 -17.75 -4.68 -0.46
N SER A 99 -18.06 -4.32 0.79
CA SER A 99 -17.31 -3.34 1.55
C SER A 99 -17.21 -3.73 3.03
N LEU A 100 -16.20 -3.19 3.72
CA LEU A 100 -16.02 -3.34 5.16
C LEU A 100 -15.82 -1.97 5.78
N PHE A 101 -16.79 -1.53 6.59
CA PHE A 101 -16.68 -0.30 7.38
C PHE A 101 -15.77 -0.53 8.59
N ILE A 102 -14.75 0.34 8.75
CA ILE A 102 -13.72 0.27 9.81
C ILE A 102 -13.67 1.53 10.67
N GLY A 103 -14.62 2.43 10.47
CA GLY A 103 -14.77 3.66 11.25
C GLY A 103 -15.37 3.43 12.63
N SER A 104 -15.69 4.53 13.28
CA SER A 104 -16.32 4.51 14.61
C SER A 104 -17.69 3.82 14.58
N GLY A 105 -17.88 2.81 15.43
CA GLY A 105 -19.10 2.02 15.47
C GLY A 105 -19.16 0.90 14.43
N ASN A 106 -17.98 0.47 13.89
CA ASN A 106 -17.90 -0.71 13.04
C ASN A 106 -18.41 -1.97 13.77
N SER A 107 -18.73 -3.00 12.99
CA SER A 107 -19.29 -4.28 13.48
C SER A 107 -18.30 -5.44 13.40
N ILE A 108 -17.00 -5.15 13.27
CA ILE A 108 -15.97 -6.18 13.20
C ILE A 108 -15.84 -6.86 14.56
N ASP A 109 -15.92 -8.18 14.57
CA ASP A 109 -15.81 -8.98 15.79
C ASP A 109 -14.48 -8.71 16.51
N GLY A 110 -14.57 -8.39 17.81
CA GLY A 110 -13.43 -8.06 18.65
C GLY A 110 -12.80 -6.68 18.41
N PHE A 111 -13.29 -5.88 17.46
CA PHE A 111 -12.73 -4.57 17.12
C PHE A 111 -13.71 -3.44 17.44
N SER A 112 -13.32 -2.53 18.34
CA SER A 112 -14.14 -1.38 18.76
C SER A 112 -13.46 -0.04 18.50
N SER A 113 -12.25 -0.05 17.93
CA SER A 113 -11.52 1.18 17.61
C SER A 113 -11.94 1.70 16.24
N GLN A 114 -11.53 2.94 15.95
CA GLN A 114 -11.67 3.57 14.64
C GLN A 114 -10.30 3.52 13.95
N ILE A 115 -10.31 3.32 12.64
CA ILE A 115 -9.13 3.47 11.78
C ILE A 115 -9.45 4.55 10.76
N SER A 116 -8.60 5.58 10.62
CA SER A 116 -8.51 6.39 9.41
C SER A 116 -7.53 5.67 8.48
N PRO A 117 -8.04 4.90 7.51
CA PRO A 117 -7.20 3.97 6.77
C PRO A 117 -6.25 4.72 5.83
N ALA A 118 -5.00 4.30 5.80
CA ALA A 118 -3.99 4.83 4.91
C ALA A 118 -3.51 3.78 3.88
N GLY A 119 -3.32 2.53 4.32
CA GLY A 119 -2.90 1.44 3.45
C GLY A 119 -3.41 0.09 3.92
N LEU A 120 -3.36 -0.90 3.02
CA LEU A 120 -3.77 -2.27 3.30
C LEU A 120 -2.86 -3.28 2.62
N TYR A 121 -2.77 -4.47 3.23
CA TYR A 121 -2.05 -5.61 2.69
C TYR A 121 -2.74 -6.92 3.07
N PHE A 122 -2.74 -7.90 2.18
CA PHE A 122 -3.23 -9.25 2.49
C PHE A 122 -2.07 -10.24 2.55
N LYS A 123 -2.17 -11.20 3.47
CA LYS A 123 -1.36 -12.41 3.37
C LYS A 123 -1.67 -13.12 2.05
N TYR A 124 -0.68 -13.74 1.45
CA TYR A 124 -0.76 -14.34 0.11
C TYR A 124 -1.90 -15.37 -0.08
N ASP A 125 -2.36 -16.01 1.01
CA ASP A 125 -3.47 -16.97 1.00
C ASP A 125 -4.83 -16.33 1.29
N GLY A 126 -4.87 -15.02 1.53
CA GLY A 126 -6.07 -14.27 1.84
C GLY A 126 -6.66 -14.51 3.23
N SER A 127 -5.96 -15.22 4.11
CA SER A 127 -6.48 -15.55 5.46
C SER A 127 -6.29 -14.41 6.48
N VAL A 128 -5.44 -13.41 6.17
CA VAL A 128 -5.14 -12.27 7.04
C VAL A 128 -5.14 -10.98 6.23
N LEU A 129 -5.81 -9.96 6.78
CA LEU A 129 -5.80 -8.57 6.33
C LEU A 129 -5.01 -7.72 7.32
N TYR A 130 -4.09 -6.92 6.82
CA TYR A 130 -3.38 -5.89 7.57
C TYR A 130 -3.86 -4.51 7.14
N LEU A 131 -4.13 -3.65 8.11
CA LEU A 131 -4.48 -2.25 7.88
C LEU A 131 -3.50 -1.35 8.62
N ILE A 132 -3.02 -0.33 7.94
CA ILE A 132 -2.25 0.75 8.54
C ILE A 132 -3.11 2.01 8.52
N GLY A 133 -3.08 2.79 9.59
CA GLY A 133 -3.89 3.99 9.68
C GLY A 133 -3.30 5.03 10.61
N SER A 134 -3.62 6.29 10.32
CA SER A 134 -3.12 7.46 11.04
C SER A 134 -3.86 7.73 12.37
N THR A 135 -4.99 7.08 12.63
CA THR A 135 -5.64 7.18 13.93
C THR A 135 -5.02 6.17 14.89
N GLY A 136 -4.19 6.67 15.80
CA GLY A 136 -3.50 5.89 16.83
C GLY A 136 -2.18 5.28 16.35
N ASP A 137 -1.79 5.48 15.10
CA ASP A 137 -0.47 5.10 14.56
C ASP A 137 -0.17 3.61 14.70
N PHE A 138 -1.10 2.77 14.24
CA PHE A 138 -0.99 1.32 14.36
C PHE A 138 -0.98 0.62 13.00
N ILE A 139 -0.33 -0.56 12.96
CA ILE A 139 -0.69 -1.61 12.01
C ILE A 139 -1.58 -2.62 12.74
N TYR A 140 -2.77 -2.85 12.19
CA TYR A 140 -3.75 -3.81 12.69
C TYR A 140 -3.72 -5.09 11.86
N GLN A 141 -3.95 -6.23 12.53
CA GLN A 141 -4.07 -7.53 11.92
C GLN A 141 -5.47 -8.10 12.17
N PHE A 142 -6.16 -8.46 11.10
CA PHE A 142 -7.49 -9.08 11.12
C PHE A 142 -7.41 -10.47 10.49
N ASN A 143 -8.01 -11.46 11.16
CA ASN A 143 -8.17 -12.79 10.60
C ASN A 143 -9.43 -12.85 9.76
N LEU A 144 -9.35 -13.47 8.57
CA LEU A 144 -10.49 -13.72 7.70
C LEU A 144 -10.88 -15.21 7.80
N SER A 145 -12.10 -15.51 8.26
CA SER A 145 -12.55 -16.89 8.37
C SER A 145 -12.81 -17.54 7.00
N THR A 146 -13.02 -16.70 5.99
CA THR A 146 -13.06 -17.08 4.57
C THR A 146 -11.99 -16.26 3.84
N SER A 147 -11.05 -16.94 3.19
CA SER A 147 -9.95 -16.28 2.47
C SER A 147 -10.47 -15.25 1.46
N TRP A 148 -9.90 -14.04 1.48
CA TRP A 148 -10.23 -12.92 0.60
C TRP A 148 -11.63 -12.32 0.78
N ASP A 149 -12.41 -12.80 1.75
CA ASP A 149 -13.71 -12.23 2.10
C ASP A 149 -13.56 -11.27 3.28
N ILE A 150 -13.46 -9.98 2.99
CA ILE A 150 -13.29 -8.93 4.00
C ILE A 150 -14.46 -8.83 4.98
N THR A 151 -15.66 -9.33 4.60
CA THR A 151 -16.85 -9.30 5.48
C THR A 151 -16.73 -10.30 6.64
N THR A 152 -15.78 -11.24 6.54
CA THR A 152 -15.52 -12.26 7.59
C THR A 152 -14.37 -11.85 8.54
N ALA A 153 -13.94 -10.58 8.49
CA ALA A 153 -12.85 -10.07 9.31
C ALA A 153 -13.18 -10.12 10.80
N SER A 154 -12.22 -10.58 11.59
CA SER A 154 -12.26 -10.57 13.04
C SER A 154 -10.93 -10.09 13.62
N TYR A 155 -10.98 -9.39 14.76
CA TYR A 155 -9.81 -8.83 15.40
C TYR A 155 -9.43 -9.59 16.66
N SER A 156 -8.17 -10.00 16.78
CA SER A 156 -7.69 -10.83 17.89
C SER A 156 -7.45 -10.06 19.21
N GLY A 157 -7.67 -8.74 19.21
CA GLY A 157 -7.45 -7.87 20.37
C GLY A 157 -6.12 -7.11 20.36
N ASN A 158 -6.03 -6.08 21.22
CA ASN A 158 -4.94 -5.10 21.18
C ASN A 158 -3.53 -5.67 21.44
N SER A 159 -3.43 -6.77 22.19
CA SER A 159 -2.15 -7.41 22.53
C SER A 159 -1.68 -8.43 21.48
N THR A 160 -2.56 -8.85 20.56
CA THR A 160 -2.32 -9.92 19.59
C THR A 160 -2.69 -9.55 18.16
N GLY A 161 -3.25 -8.36 17.95
CA GLY A 161 -3.78 -7.94 16.65
C GLY A 161 -3.24 -6.59 16.16
N ARG A 162 -2.30 -5.95 16.86
CA ARG A 162 -1.71 -4.69 16.38
C ARG A 162 -0.30 -4.46 16.90
N ILE A 163 0.47 -3.66 16.17
CA ILE A 163 1.74 -3.07 16.61
C ILE A 163 1.62 -1.55 16.63
N ASP A 164 2.14 -0.94 17.70
CA ASP A 164 2.22 0.52 17.86
C ASP A 164 3.43 1.06 17.09
N LEU A 165 3.21 2.06 16.26
CA LEU A 165 4.24 2.72 15.46
C LEU A 165 4.63 4.10 16.02
N ASN A 166 4.11 4.51 17.17
CA ASN A 166 4.42 5.79 17.79
C ASN A 166 5.14 5.61 19.15
N PRO A 167 6.49 5.82 19.27
CA PRO A 167 7.40 5.98 18.16
C PRO A 167 7.56 4.67 17.38
N PRO A 168 8.00 4.62 16.10
CA PRO A 168 8.90 5.59 15.49
C PRO A 168 8.23 6.64 14.60
N ASP A 169 6.96 6.48 14.17
CA ASP A 169 6.31 7.43 13.28
C ASP A 169 4.85 7.70 13.67
N ALA A 170 4.44 8.96 13.70
CA ALA A 170 3.12 9.40 14.10
C ALA A 170 2.16 9.63 12.90
N ALA A 171 2.53 9.24 11.70
CA ALA A 171 1.70 9.35 10.50
C ALA A 171 2.03 8.23 9.49
N PRO A 172 1.82 6.94 9.88
CA PRO A 172 2.08 5.83 8.98
C PRO A 172 1.08 5.84 7.82
N SER A 173 1.57 5.54 6.59
CA SER A 173 0.82 5.79 5.36
C SER A 173 0.54 4.54 4.54
N ASP A 174 1.49 3.61 4.36
CA ASP A 174 1.28 2.39 3.58
C ASP A 174 2.15 1.25 4.09
N ILE A 175 1.76 0.02 3.78
CA ILE A 175 2.36 -1.21 4.27
C ILE A 175 2.61 -2.20 3.13
N HIS A 176 3.73 -2.92 3.23
CA HIS A 176 4.06 -4.08 2.41
C HIS A 176 4.67 -5.18 3.27
N ILE A 177 4.37 -6.44 3.00
CA ILE A 177 4.95 -7.58 3.71
C ILE A 177 5.59 -8.50 2.66
N ASN A 178 6.79 -9.00 2.91
CA ASN A 178 7.44 -9.90 1.97
C ASN A 178 6.72 -11.27 1.87
N SER A 179 7.00 -12.01 0.82
CA SER A 179 6.32 -13.27 0.51
C SER A 179 6.48 -14.36 1.58
N SER A 180 7.54 -14.29 2.38
CA SER A 180 7.75 -15.20 3.52
C SER A 180 7.03 -14.77 4.80
N GLY A 181 6.50 -13.55 4.85
CA GLY A 181 5.87 -12.98 6.04
C GLY A 181 6.84 -12.67 7.17
N THR A 182 8.13 -12.55 6.87
CA THR A 182 9.19 -12.34 7.89
C THR A 182 9.63 -10.89 8.00
N LEU A 183 9.37 -10.07 6.98
CA LEU A 183 9.69 -8.65 6.95
C LEU A 183 8.43 -7.83 6.63
N VAL A 184 8.24 -6.78 7.40
CA VAL A 184 7.22 -5.76 7.19
C VAL A 184 7.92 -4.46 6.83
N TYR A 185 7.43 -3.84 5.80
CA TYR A 185 7.87 -2.55 5.32
C TYR A 185 6.73 -1.57 5.45
N PHE A 186 6.99 -0.38 5.93
CA PHE A 186 6.01 0.70 5.92
C PHE A 186 6.69 2.05 5.75
N VAL A 187 5.94 3.03 5.31
CA VAL A 187 6.35 4.42 5.23
C VAL A 187 5.49 5.27 6.13
N GLY A 188 6.05 6.37 6.62
CA GLY A 188 5.33 7.31 7.45
C GLY A 188 5.77 8.74 7.14
N ALA A 189 4.77 9.63 7.09
CA ALA A 189 4.93 11.05 6.79
C ALA A 189 5.31 11.89 8.03
N GLY A 190 5.36 11.27 9.21
CA GLY A 190 5.76 11.98 10.44
C GLY A 190 7.24 12.31 10.49
N LEU A 191 8.09 11.39 10.01
CA LEU A 191 9.55 11.55 9.93
C LEU A 191 10.09 11.35 8.51
N ASP A 192 9.23 11.19 7.50
CA ASP A 192 9.61 10.95 6.11
C ASP A 192 10.54 9.73 5.94
N ASN A 193 10.25 8.64 6.64
CA ASN A 193 11.07 7.45 6.65
C ASN A 193 10.39 6.24 6.00
N PHE A 194 11.25 5.36 5.49
CA PHE A 194 10.93 4.00 5.10
C PHE A 194 11.45 3.06 6.20
N TYR A 195 10.57 2.30 6.83
CA TYR A 195 10.88 1.42 7.95
C TYR A 195 10.89 -0.04 7.52
N ILE A 196 11.80 -0.82 8.09
CA ILE A 196 11.91 -2.27 7.91
C ILE A 196 11.80 -2.93 9.28
N TYR A 197 10.78 -3.77 9.45
CA TYR A 197 10.55 -4.54 10.66
C TYR A 197 10.73 -6.02 10.39
N LYS A 198 11.38 -6.72 11.31
CA LYS A 198 11.51 -8.18 11.28
C LYS A 198 10.49 -8.81 12.22
N LEU A 199 9.73 -9.77 11.70
CA LEU A 199 8.81 -10.60 12.49
C LEU A 199 9.55 -11.84 12.99
N SER A 200 9.50 -12.14 14.31
CA SER A 200 10.04 -13.37 14.87
C SER A 200 9.13 -14.58 14.59
N THR A 201 7.85 -14.35 14.40
CA THR A 201 6.87 -15.31 13.90
C THR A 201 6.32 -14.81 12.58
N PRO A 202 6.48 -15.55 11.46
CA PRO A 202 5.98 -15.11 10.16
C PRO A 202 4.49 -14.78 10.19
N TRP A 203 4.10 -13.66 9.56
CA TRP A 203 2.71 -13.16 9.45
C TRP A 203 2.06 -12.76 10.79
N ASP A 204 2.79 -12.72 11.87
CA ASP A 204 2.31 -12.25 13.17
C ASP A 204 2.91 -10.85 13.46
N ILE A 205 2.11 -9.81 13.18
CA ILE A 205 2.56 -8.43 13.22
C ILE A 205 3.05 -7.99 14.60
N VAL A 206 2.49 -8.54 15.70
CA VAL A 206 2.86 -8.12 17.05
C VAL A 206 4.27 -8.58 17.46
N THR A 207 4.85 -9.51 16.70
CA THR A 207 6.24 -10.00 16.92
C THR A 207 7.27 -9.13 16.22
N GLY A 208 6.83 -8.02 15.60
CA GLY A 208 7.68 -7.12 14.84
C GLY A 208 8.62 -6.29 15.70
N THR A 209 9.87 -6.23 15.27
CA THR A 209 10.88 -5.33 15.84
C THR A 209 11.58 -4.57 14.72
N GLU A 210 11.85 -3.29 14.93
CA GLU A 210 12.58 -2.49 13.96
C GLU A 210 13.93 -3.13 13.65
N LEU A 211 14.18 -3.38 12.38
CA LEU A 211 15.44 -3.91 11.88
C LEU A 211 16.30 -2.78 11.30
N ASP A 212 15.69 -1.88 10.53
CA ASP A 212 16.37 -0.80 9.84
C ASP A 212 15.38 0.29 9.42
N ARG A 213 15.90 1.46 9.02
CA ARG A 213 15.13 2.54 8.40
C ARG A 213 15.96 3.29 7.38
N ILE A 214 15.29 3.84 6.37
CA ILE A 214 15.90 4.67 5.33
C ILE A 214 15.25 6.06 5.42
N ASP A 215 16.05 7.08 5.63
CA ASP A 215 15.62 8.48 5.57
C ASP A 215 15.33 8.85 4.10
N LEU A 216 14.10 9.22 3.80
CA LEU A 216 13.68 9.60 2.45
C LEU A 216 13.96 11.08 2.16
N GLY A 217 14.44 11.84 3.14
CA GLY A 217 14.66 13.28 3.07
C GLY A 217 13.46 14.08 3.57
N THR A 218 13.67 15.35 3.86
CA THR A 218 12.66 16.22 4.47
C THR A 218 11.61 16.71 3.46
N SER A 219 10.38 16.88 3.91
CA SER A 219 9.23 17.44 3.16
C SER A 219 8.74 16.59 1.98
N ILE A 220 8.86 15.27 2.10
CA ILE A 220 8.48 14.32 1.03
C ILE A 220 7.03 13.89 1.14
N THR A 221 6.51 13.72 2.34
CA THR A 221 5.17 13.17 2.62
C THR A 221 4.97 11.81 1.91
N PRO A 222 5.70 10.76 2.29
CA PRO A 222 5.58 9.46 1.68
C PRO A 222 4.19 8.86 1.96
N THR A 223 3.53 8.40 0.90
CA THR A 223 2.15 7.89 0.95
C THR A 223 2.06 6.43 0.53
N SER A 224 3.04 5.91 -0.18
CA SER A 224 2.98 4.54 -0.68
C SER A 224 4.32 3.82 -0.60
N ILE A 225 4.23 2.49 -0.48
CA ILE A 225 5.37 1.58 -0.47
C ILE A 225 5.09 0.35 -1.34
N TYR A 226 6.09 -0.07 -2.09
CA TYR A 226 6.09 -1.37 -2.76
C TYR A 226 7.51 -1.96 -2.74
N VAL A 227 7.60 -3.27 -2.54
CA VAL A 227 8.86 -4.02 -2.61
C VAL A 227 8.70 -5.11 -3.66
N SER A 228 9.67 -5.23 -4.57
CA SER A 228 9.64 -6.27 -5.60
C SER A 228 9.75 -7.67 -4.97
N PRO A 229 9.22 -8.73 -5.63
CA PRO A 229 9.22 -10.09 -5.06
C PRO A 229 10.61 -10.66 -4.76
N ASP A 230 11.66 -10.18 -5.45
CA ASP A 230 13.06 -10.52 -5.21
C ASP A 230 13.70 -9.73 -4.06
N GLU A 231 12.97 -8.75 -3.50
CA GLU A 231 13.45 -7.82 -2.47
C GLU A 231 14.69 -7.00 -2.89
N GLU A 232 14.93 -6.84 -4.19
CA GLU A 232 16.03 -6.03 -4.70
C GLU A 232 15.62 -4.57 -4.93
N ASN A 233 14.32 -4.33 -5.22
CA ASN A 233 13.80 -3.01 -5.54
C ASN A 233 12.76 -2.56 -4.51
N PHE A 234 12.99 -1.39 -3.95
CA PHE A 234 12.12 -0.74 -2.99
C PHE A 234 11.59 0.56 -3.62
N TYR A 235 10.29 0.79 -3.54
CA TYR A 235 9.66 1.97 -4.10
C TYR A 235 8.91 2.72 -2.99
N ALA A 236 9.10 4.02 -2.93
CA ALA A 236 8.30 4.91 -2.10
C ALA A 236 7.68 5.99 -3.00
N GLY A 237 6.37 6.13 -2.93
CA GLY A 237 5.64 7.20 -3.58
C GLY A 237 5.32 8.32 -2.60
N SER A 238 5.13 9.53 -3.09
CA SER A 238 4.91 10.71 -2.29
C SER A 238 3.83 11.59 -2.91
N SER A 239 2.90 12.10 -2.10
CA SER A 239 1.88 13.06 -2.52
C SER A 239 2.37 14.51 -2.48
N GLY A 240 3.44 14.79 -1.74
CA GLY A 240 3.96 16.16 -1.61
C GLY A 240 4.63 16.68 -2.88
N ASP A 241 5.27 15.81 -3.65
CA ASP A 241 6.00 16.15 -4.87
C ASP A 241 5.63 15.26 -6.08
N ASP A 242 4.68 14.30 -5.91
CA ASP A 242 4.23 13.34 -6.92
C ASP A 242 5.39 12.52 -7.53
N ILE A 243 6.33 12.11 -6.67
CA ILE A 243 7.54 11.39 -7.09
C ILE A 243 7.47 9.95 -6.61
N ILE A 244 7.87 9.00 -7.47
CA ILE A 244 8.23 7.64 -7.08
C ILE A 244 9.74 7.56 -6.95
N ARG A 245 10.20 7.19 -5.76
CA ARG A 245 11.61 6.93 -5.46
C ARG A 245 11.86 5.43 -5.50
N ARG A 246 12.90 5.03 -6.25
CA ARG A 246 13.36 3.64 -6.27
C ARG A 246 14.67 3.55 -5.52
N PHE A 247 14.72 2.61 -4.59
CA PHE A 247 15.92 2.27 -3.84
C PHE A 247 16.34 0.85 -4.26
N ILE A 248 17.62 0.64 -4.50
CA ILE A 248 18.18 -0.69 -4.72
C ILE A 248 18.85 -1.10 -3.43
N ARG A 249 18.52 -2.28 -2.93
CA ARG A 249 19.16 -2.81 -1.71
C ARG A 249 20.64 -3.04 -1.98
N PRO A 250 21.56 -2.33 -1.29
CA PRO A 250 22.97 -2.68 -1.37
C PRO A 250 23.22 -4.00 -0.66
N SER A 251 24.08 -4.84 -1.20
CA SER A 251 24.57 -6.05 -0.55
C SER A 251 26.04 -5.84 -0.18
N PRO A 252 26.41 -5.97 1.10
CA PRO A 252 25.68 -5.86 2.35
C PRO A 252 25.44 -4.38 2.76
N LEU A 253 24.42 -4.11 3.57
CA LEU A 253 23.86 -2.84 4.05
C LEU A 253 24.88 -1.73 4.41
N THR A 254 25.51 -1.08 3.43
CA THR A 254 26.42 0.05 3.68
C THR A 254 26.45 1.04 2.50
N ASN A 255 25.56 1.95 2.43
CA ASN A 255 25.33 3.04 1.47
C ASN A 255 24.24 2.76 0.44
N SER A 256 23.08 3.37 0.65
CA SER A 256 21.95 3.29 -0.27
C SER A 256 22.21 4.20 -1.47
N GLU A 257 22.39 3.65 -2.66
CA GLU A 257 22.20 4.40 -3.89
C GLU A 257 20.69 4.47 -4.16
N TYR A 258 20.13 5.65 -4.32
CA TYR A 258 18.72 5.84 -4.63
C TYR A 258 18.54 6.57 -5.97
N TYR A 259 17.49 6.18 -6.69
CA TYR A 259 17.11 6.84 -7.93
C TYR A 259 15.75 7.50 -7.74
N VAL A 260 15.63 8.75 -8.13
CA VAL A 260 14.41 9.55 -8.01
C VAL A 260 13.74 9.65 -9.37
N TYR A 261 12.45 9.26 -9.47
CA TYR A 261 11.67 9.38 -10.69
C TYR A 261 10.45 10.27 -10.44
N LYS A 262 10.29 11.33 -11.20
CA LYS A 262 9.10 12.18 -11.15
C LYS A 262 8.09 11.73 -12.20
N ILE A 263 6.86 11.40 -11.76
CA ILE A 263 5.73 11.17 -12.65
C ILE A 263 5.13 12.55 -12.97
N ASN A 264 5.31 13.04 -14.20
CA ASN A 264 4.64 14.23 -14.67
C ASN A 264 3.67 13.87 -15.81
N ARG A 265 2.60 14.65 -15.96
CA ARG A 265 1.42 14.41 -16.85
C ARG A 265 1.72 13.91 -18.28
N ASN A 266 2.98 13.97 -18.75
CA ASN A 266 3.36 13.48 -20.08
C ASN A 266 4.78 12.88 -20.17
N ARG A 267 5.60 12.85 -19.13
CA ARG A 267 6.94 12.25 -19.14
C ARG A 267 7.47 12.06 -17.71
N ILE A 268 8.23 10.98 -17.53
CA ILE A 268 9.04 10.75 -16.32
C ILE A 268 10.40 11.40 -16.56
N PHE A 269 10.86 12.24 -15.62
CA PHE A 269 12.20 12.86 -15.69
C PHE A 269 13.13 12.19 -14.67
N PHE A 270 14.35 11.91 -15.09
CA PHE A 270 15.45 11.57 -14.20
C PHE A 270 15.87 12.82 -13.41
N MET A 271 15.97 12.71 -12.08
CA MET A 271 16.81 13.59 -11.27
C MET A 271 17.86 12.71 -10.58
N ILE A 272 19.13 13.04 -10.81
CA ILE A 272 20.31 12.40 -10.19
C ILE A 272 20.59 13.10 -8.87
#